data_4603ee3c11a76ca5a0305e0c7b14a12e
#
_entry.id   4603ee3c11a76ca5a0305e0c7b14a12e
#
_cell.length_a   1.000
_cell.length_b   1.000
_cell.length_c   1.000
_cell.angle_alpha   90.00
_cell.angle_beta   90.00
_cell.angle_gamma   90.00
#
_symmetry.space_group_name_H-M   'P 1'
#
loop_
_entity.id
_entity.type
_entity.pdbx_description
1 polymer ?
#
loop_
_entity_poly.entity_id
_entity_poly.type
_entity_poly.pdbx_seq_one_letter_code
_entity_poly.pdbx_strand_id
1 'polypeptide(L)'
;MTQILNPLTDEYYQLKELVLGKEFPWFYETNPNELEEGYYFYSHVFLERPDRCLYPSVRSQHIDLFHTVIQQIFEYNNLPIDIIYRMNANSTPAQDGCVAPHVDHTFPHKNLIVYLNDAGGKTFVGDEVHDPKEDDVVIFSGIHNN
;
A
#
# COMPACT_ATOMS: atom_id res chain seq x y z
N MET A 1 -15.05 2.08 -3.65
CA MET A 1 -13.85 2.64 -2.95
C MET A 1 -14.33 3.63 -1.90
N THR A 2 -13.80 3.57 -0.72
CA THR A 2 -14.16 4.45 0.38
C THR A 2 -12.94 5.16 0.91
N GLN A 3 -12.97 6.49 0.95
CA GLN A 3 -11.97 7.26 1.68
C GLN A 3 -12.34 7.29 3.15
N ILE A 4 -11.38 6.98 4.01
CA ILE A 4 -11.56 7.03 5.47
C ILE A 4 -10.64 8.07 6.10
N LEU A 5 -10.86 8.36 7.37
CA LEU A 5 -10.12 9.41 8.07
C LEU A 5 -8.76 8.90 8.53
N ASN A 6 -7.75 9.74 8.39
CA ASN A 6 -6.43 9.51 8.97
C ASN A 6 -6.31 10.32 10.26
N PRO A 7 -6.16 9.69 11.43
CA PRO A 7 -6.08 10.41 12.71
C PRO A 7 -4.79 11.21 12.90
N LEU A 8 -3.81 11.06 12.00
CA LEU A 8 -2.52 11.78 12.03
C LEU A 8 -1.81 11.66 13.38
N THR A 9 -1.68 10.43 13.85
CA THR A 9 -1.02 10.11 15.12
C THR A 9 0.48 10.37 15.08
N ASP A 10 1.12 10.42 16.24
CA ASP A 10 2.58 10.54 16.31
C ASP A 10 3.28 9.36 15.63
N GLU A 11 2.74 8.16 15.77
CA GLU A 11 3.25 6.93 15.13
C GLU A 11 3.10 7.00 13.60
N TYR A 12 2.02 7.59 13.10
CA TYR A 12 1.85 7.84 11.67
C TYR A 12 2.95 8.76 11.13
N TYR A 13 3.23 9.85 11.81
CA TYR A 13 4.30 10.77 11.42
C TYR A 13 5.69 10.11 11.52
N GLN A 14 5.93 9.26 12.52
CA GLN A 14 7.15 8.47 12.61
C GLN A 14 7.30 7.53 11.41
N LEU A 15 6.24 6.82 11.02
CA LEU A 15 6.24 5.95 9.85
C LEU A 15 6.49 6.74 8.56
N LYS A 16 5.81 7.86 8.40
CA LYS A 16 5.96 8.74 7.23
C LYS A 16 7.37 9.26 7.10
N GLU A 17 7.96 9.76 8.17
CA GLU A 17 9.34 10.25 8.22
C GLU A 17 10.34 9.13 7.91
N LEU A 18 10.10 7.93 8.43
CA LEU A 18 10.93 6.75 8.14
C LEU A 18 10.89 6.41 6.65
N VAL A 19 9.70 6.24 6.07
CA VAL A 19 9.51 5.79 4.68
C VAL A 19 10.01 6.83 3.69
N LEU A 20 9.79 8.11 3.95
CA LEU A 20 10.24 9.21 3.08
C LEU A 20 11.71 9.61 3.35
N GLY A 21 12.33 9.04 4.36
CA GLY A 21 13.71 9.34 4.76
C GLY A 21 14.76 8.66 3.88
N LYS A 22 16.01 9.07 4.09
CA LYS A 22 17.15 8.60 3.27
C LYS A 22 17.61 7.19 3.60
N GLU A 23 17.31 6.70 4.79
CA GLU A 23 17.81 5.41 5.30
C GLU A 23 16.82 4.26 5.01
N PHE A 24 15.65 4.53 4.45
CA PHE A 24 14.65 3.50 4.17
C PHE A 24 15.06 2.71 2.93
N PRO A 25 15.21 1.36 3.02
CA PRO A 25 15.67 0.56 1.91
C PRO A 25 14.54 0.30 0.90
N TRP A 26 14.82 0.58 -0.36
CA TRP A 26 13.93 0.34 -1.49
C TRP A 26 14.52 -0.70 -2.43
N PHE A 27 13.67 -1.61 -2.94
CA PHE A 27 14.07 -2.68 -3.84
C PHE A 27 13.40 -2.51 -5.19
N TYR A 28 14.16 -2.65 -6.26
CA TYR A 28 13.69 -2.53 -7.64
C TYR A 28 12.75 -3.68 -8.00
N GLU A 29 11.59 -3.34 -8.57
CA GLU A 29 10.57 -4.31 -8.96
C GLU A 29 10.25 -4.22 -10.44
N THR A 30 10.32 -5.36 -11.12
CA THR A 30 9.83 -5.57 -12.48
C THR A 30 9.09 -6.89 -12.50
N ASN A 31 7.78 -6.85 -12.70
CA ASN A 31 6.99 -8.06 -12.91
C ASN A 31 6.37 -8.00 -14.31
N PRO A 32 6.90 -8.74 -15.30
CA PRO A 32 6.41 -8.67 -16.66
C PRO A 32 4.96 -9.15 -16.83
N ASN A 33 4.40 -9.85 -15.85
CA ASN A 33 3.01 -10.32 -15.88
C ASN A 33 2.02 -9.29 -15.34
N GLU A 34 2.49 -8.35 -14.52
CA GLU A 34 1.65 -7.35 -13.83
C GLU A 34 1.92 -5.93 -14.32
N LEU A 35 3.04 -5.70 -14.96
CA LEU A 35 3.48 -4.38 -15.41
C LEU A 35 3.51 -4.30 -16.94
N GLU A 36 3.21 -3.13 -17.48
CA GLU A 36 3.49 -2.83 -18.88
C GLU A 36 4.98 -2.89 -19.16
N GLU A 37 5.35 -3.17 -20.41
CA GLU A 37 6.75 -3.23 -20.82
C GLU A 37 7.49 -1.92 -20.47
N GLY A 38 8.61 -2.04 -19.76
CA GLY A 38 9.43 -0.91 -19.33
C GLY A 38 8.93 -0.21 -18.07
N TYR A 39 7.76 -0.56 -17.54
CA TYR A 39 7.26 -0.01 -16.28
C TYR A 39 8.01 -0.62 -15.09
N TYR A 40 8.33 0.20 -14.11
CA TYR A 40 9.06 -0.23 -12.91
C TYR A 40 8.64 0.59 -11.69
N PHE A 41 8.87 0.04 -10.52
CA PHE A 41 8.70 0.72 -9.24
C PHE A 41 9.64 0.15 -8.19
N TYR A 42 9.65 0.72 -7.02
CA TYR A 42 10.41 0.24 -5.88
C TYR A 42 9.47 -0.17 -4.76
N SER A 43 9.84 -1.22 -4.03
CA SER A 43 9.06 -1.69 -2.90
C SER A 43 9.91 -1.95 -1.68
N HIS A 44 9.27 -1.91 -0.53
CA HIS A 44 9.78 -2.40 0.74
C HIS A 44 8.70 -3.29 1.35
N VAL A 45 8.96 -4.57 1.49
CA VAL A 45 7.99 -5.53 2.02
C VAL A 45 8.14 -5.62 3.53
N PHE A 46 7.06 -5.32 4.26
CA PHE A 46 7.00 -5.51 5.72
C PHE A 46 6.50 -6.90 6.07
N LEU A 47 5.44 -7.35 5.39
CA LEU A 47 4.85 -8.68 5.53
C LEU A 47 4.64 -9.26 4.14
N GLU A 48 5.25 -10.42 3.86
CA GLU A 48 5.13 -11.09 2.57
C GLU A 48 3.76 -11.73 2.41
N ARG A 49 3.26 -11.74 1.18
CA ARG A 49 1.97 -12.33 0.85
C ARG A 49 1.97 -13.84 1.09
N PRO A 50 0.82 -14.43 1.49
CA PRO A 50 0.75 -15.85 1.86
C PRO A 50 0.97 -16.82 0.68
N ASP A 51 0.72 -16.40 -0.55
CA ASP A 51 0.91 -17.21 -1.76
C ASP A 51 2.37 -17.38 -2.19
N ARG A 52 3.29 -16.65 -1.55
CA ARG A 52 4.74 -16.75 -1.78
C ARG A 52 5.51 -17.44 -0.66
N CYS A 53 4.83 -17.87 0.38
CA CYS A 53 5.43 -18.56 1.52
C CYS A 53 4.43 -19.51 2.16
N LEU A 54 4.93 -20.52 2.88
CA LEU A 54 4.08 -21.51 3.55
C LEU A 54 3.29 -20.94 4.73
N TYR A 55 3.77 -19.83 5.31
CA TYR A 55 3.15 -19.11 6.41
C TYR A 55 3.53 -17.64 6.32
N PRO A 56 2.77 -16.75 7.00
CA PRO A 56 3.08 -15.32 7.01
C PRO A 56 4.55 -15.08 7.36
N SER A 57 5.21 -14.26 6.57
CA SER A 57 6.64 -14.00 6.71
C SER A 57 6.91 -12.51 6.90
N VAL A 58 7.38 -12.15 8.09
CA VAL A 58 7.85 -10.79 8.40
C VAL A 58 9.19 -10.58 7.72
N ARG A 59 9.29 -9.49 6.93
CA ARG A 59 10.49 -9.14 6.17
C ARG A 59 11.18 -7.86 6.65
N SER A 60 10.51 -7.04 7.44
CA SER A 60 11.03 -5.75 7.88
C SER A 60 10.99 -5.62 9.40
N GLN A 61 12.08 -5.08 9.96
CA GLN A 61 12.13 -4.70 11.38
C GLN A 61 11.16 -3.57 11.74
N HIS A 62 10.60 -2.88 10.76
CA HIS A 62 9.67 -1.76 10.95
C HIS A 62 8.19 -2.17 10.92
N ILE A 63 7.91 -3.47 10.90
CA ILE A 63 6.54 -3.99 10.82
C ILE A 63 5.66 -3.54 11.99
N ASP A 64 6.20 -3.48 13.20
CA ASP A 64 5.44 -3.13 14.39
C ASP A 64 4.94 -1.68 14.33
N LEU A 65 5.77 -0.76 13.85
CA LEU A 65 5.36 0.63 13.66
C LEU A 65 4.23 0.73 12.63
N PHE A 66 4.38 0.08 11.48
CA PHE A 66 3.34 0.08 10.45
C PHE A 66 2.04 -0.56 10.95
N HIS A 67 2.12 -1.70 11.61
CA HIS A 67 0.96 -2.38 12.20
C HIS A 67 0.25 -1.48 13.22
N THR A 68 0.98 -0.80 14.09
CA THR A 68 0.42 0.16 15.05
C THR A 68 -0.35 1.27 14.34
N VAL A 69 0.21 1.83 13.28
CA VAL A 69 -0.44 2.88 12.48
C VAL A 69 -1.76 2.37 11.86
N ILE A 70 -1.75 1.17 11.29
CA ILE A 70 -2.96 0.57 10.70
C ILE A 70 -4.02 0.35 11.77
N GLN A 71 -3.67 -0.17 12.94
CA GLN A 71 -4.61 -0.32 14.05
C GLN A 71 -5.22 1.02 14.48
N GLN A 72 -4.42 2.06 14.59
CA GLN A 72 -4.90 3.40 14.97
C GLN A 72 -5.89 3.97 13.94
N ILE A 73 -5.61 3.80 12.64
CA ILE A 73 -6.52 4.24 11.57
C ILE A 73 -7.84 3.49 11.64
N PHE A 74 -7.81 2.17 11.80
CA PHE A 74 -9.03 1.36 11.87
C PHE A 74 -9.85 1.66 13.13
N GLU A 75 -9.23 1.78 14.28
CA GLU A 75 -9.91 2.14 15.54
C GLU A 75 -10.58 3.51 15.43
N TYR A 76 -9.88 4.49 14.87
CA TYR A 76 -10.42 5.84 14.69
C TYR A 76 -11.66 5.87 13.80
N ASN A 77 -11.75 4.98 12.82
CA ASN A 77 -12.88 4.86 11.90
C ASN A 77 -13.92 3.82 12.34
N ASN A 78 -13.79 3.23 13.52
CA ASN A 78 -14.65 2.15 14.04
C ASN A 78 -14.76 0.96 13.06
N LEU A 79 -13.65 0.60 12.45
CA LEU A 79 -13.56 -0.54 11.53
C LEU A 79 -12.83 -1.70 12.18
N PRO A 80 -13.32 -2.96 12.03
CA PRO A 80 -12.61 -4.13 12.52
C PRO A 80 -11.46 -4.54 11.60
N ILE A 81 -10.42 -5.12 12.17
CA ILE A 81 -9.38 -5.86 11.45
C ILE A 81 -9.41 -7.30 11.92
N ASP A 82 -9.58 -8.24 11.00
CA ASP A 82 -9.49 -9.66 11.30
C ASP A 82 -8.07 -10.18 11.09
N ILE A 83 -7.58 -10.11 9.85
CA ILE A 83 -6.27 -10.62 9.45
C ILE A 83 -5.64 -9.64 8.46
N ILE A 84 -4.34 -9.40 8.60
CA ILE A 84 -3.53 -8.69 7.60
C ILE A 84 -2.71 -9.74 6.85
N TYR A 85 -2.90 -9.82 5.53
CA TYR A 85 -2.22 -10.81 4.68
C TYR A 85 -0.91 -10.30 4.09
N ARG A 86 -0.81 -9.01 3.87
CA ARG A 86 0.34 -8.38 3.20
C ARG A 86 0.48 -6.93 3.66
N MET A 87 1.73 -6.49 3.80
CA MET A 87 2.05 -5.10 4.11
C MET A 87 3.29 -4.69 3.33
N ASN A 88 3.19 -3.66 2.52
CA ASN A 88 4.35 -3.13 1.79
C ASN A 88 4.22 -1.63 1.53
N ALA A 89 5.36 -0.98 1.34
CA ALA A 89 5.44 0.36 0.79
C ALA A 89 5.86 0.28 -0.67
N ASN A 90 5.27 1.12 -1.52
CA ASN A 90 5.63 1.23 -2.92
C ASN A 90 6.03 2.67 -3.25
N SER A 91 7.09 2.82 -4.03
CA SER A 91 7.54 4.10 -4.57
C SER A 91 7.59 4.00 -6.09
N THR A 92 6.75 4.78 -6.74
CA THR A 92 6.65 4.77 -8.21
C THR A 92 7.17 6.08 -8.76
N PRO A 93 8.33 6.09 -9.45
CA PRO A 93 8.83 7.28 -10.12
C PRO A 93 7.90 7.73 -11.24
N ALA A 94 7.93 9.03 -11.55
CA ALA A 94 7.23 9.56 -12.72
C ALA A 94 7.73 8.89 -14.00
N GLN A 95 6.82 8.27 -14.73
CA GLN A 95 7.11 7.52 -15.96
C GLN A 95 5.84 7.37 -16.81
N ASP A 96 6.01 7.02 -18.07
CA ASP A 96 4.88 6.66 -18.94
C ASP A 96 4.40 5.23 -18.60
N GLY A 97 3.11 4.99 -18.80
CA GLY A 97 2.47 3.71 -18.51
C GLY A 97 1.87 3.63 -17.10
N CYS A 98 1.33 2.48 -16.79
CA CYS A 98 0.71 2.19 -15.50
C CYS A 98 0.79 0.71 -15.18
N VAL A 99 0.46 0.35 -13.95
CA VAL A 99 0.22 -1.03 -13.56
C VAL A 99 -1.07 -1.51 -14.25
N ALA A 100 -1.03 -2.67 -14.88
CA ALA A 100 -2.23 -3.26 -15.49
C ALA A 100 -3.32 -3.51 -14.43
N PRO A 101 -4.61 -3.41 -14.79
CA PRO A 101 -5.68 -3.77 -13.88
C PRO A 101 -5.50 -5.21 -13.36
N HIS A 102 -5.54 -5.39 -12.06
CA HIS A 102 -5.31 -6.68 -11.41
C HIS A 102 -6.04 -6.80 -10.07
N VAL A 103 -6.01 -7.98 -9.49
CA VAL A 103 -6.33 -8.25 -8.09
C VAL A 103 -5.09 -8.75 -7.38
N ASP A 104 -4.91 -8.36 -6.12
CA ASP A 104 -3.70 -8.74 -5.37
C ASP A 104 -3.68 -10.21 -4.97
N HIS A 105 -4.85 -10.80 -4.74
CA HIS A 105 -5.00 -12.17 -4.29
C HIS A 105 -6.16 -12.87 -4.99
N THR A 106 -6.11 -14.20 -5.04
CA THR A 106 -7.18 -15.03 -5.62
C THR A 106 -8.34 -15.32 -4.66
N PHE A 107 -8.19 -14.95 -3.40
CA PHE A 107 -9.22 -15.10 -2.36
C PHE A 107 -9.85 -13.74 -2.02
N PRO A 108 -11.05 -13.70 -1.41
CA PRO A 108 -11.68 -12.44 -1.00
C PRO A 108 -10.82 -11.67 -0.01
N HIS A 109 -10.58 -10.41 -0.30
CA HIS A 109 -9.77 -9.51 0.54
C HIS A 109 -10.16 -8.06 0.30
N LYS A 110 -9.70 -7.19 1.18
CA LYS A 110 -9.77 -5.73 1.00
C LYS A 110 -8.36 -5.15 0.95
N ASN A 111 -8.21 -4.09 0.22
CA ASN A 111 -6.99 -3.31 0.12
C ASN A 111 -7.14 -2.00 0.90
N LEU A 112 -6.09 -1.62 1.59
CA LEU A 112 -5.92 -0.31 2.20
C LEU A 112 -4.70 0.35 1.57
N ILE A 113 -4.84 1.60 1.12
CA ILE A 113 -3.71 2.42 0.68
C ILE A 113 -3.65 3.67 1.54
N VAL A 114 -2.46 3.97 2.04
CA VAL A 114 -2.14 5.22 2.71
C VAL A 114 -1.15 5.98 1.83
N TYR A 115 -1.52 7.18 1.41
CA TYR A 115 -0.69 8.02 0.55
C TYR A 115 0.16 8.96 1.40
N LEU A 116 1.47 8.78 1.35
CA LEU A 116 2.40 9.54 2.20
C LEU A 116 2.82 10.89 1.60
N ASN A 117 2.50 11.12 0.34
CA ASN A 117 2.79 12.38 -0.36
C ASN A 117 1.75 12.64 -1.44
N ASP A 118 1.81 13.82 -2.06
CA ASP A 118 1.01 14.15 -3.23
C ASP A 118 1.53 13.35 -4.43
N ALA A 119 0.90 12.20 -4.67
CA ALA A 119 1.27 11.33 -5.77
C ALA A 119 0.64 11.83 -7.07
N GLY A 120 1.41 11.77 -8.16
CA GLY A 120 0.92 12.19 -9.48
C GLY A 120 0.02 11.18 -10.19
N GLY A 121 0.05 9.92 -9.76
CA GLY A 121 -0.73 8.83 -10.35
C GLY A 121 -2.07 8.64 -9.67
N LYS A 122 -3.11 8.37 -10.47
CA LYS A 122 -4.45 8.11 -9.95
C LYS A 122 -4.63 6.63 -9.63
N THR A 123 -5.47 6.32 -8.65
CA THR A 123 -5.90 4.96 -8.34
C THR A 123 -7.29 4.71 -8.92
N PHE A 124 -7.42 3.67 -9.71
CA PHE A 124 -8.66 3.26 -10.34
C PHE A 124 -9.17 1.98 -9.73
N VAL A 125 -10.46 1.95 -9.36
CA VAL A 125 -11.15 0.76 -8.86
C VAL A 125 -12.46 0.65 -9.59
N GLY A 126 -12.53 -0.23 -10.61
CA GLY A 126 -13.67 -0.25 -11.53
C GLY A 126 -13.84 1.11 -12.21
N ASP A 127 -15.03 1.69 -12.07
CA ASP A 127 -15.36 3.01 -12.62
C ASP A 127 -15.01 4.17 -11.67
N GLU A 128 -14.55 3.89 -10.48
CA GLU A 128 -14.18 4.89 -9.47
C GLU A 128 -12.72 5.30 -9.62
N VAL A 129 -12.45 6.57 -9.38
CA VAL A 129 -11.12 7.17 -9.49
C VAL A 129 -10.80 7.94 -8.22
N HIS A 130 -9.64 7.71 -7.64
CA HIS A 130 -9.09 8.51 -6.56
C HIS A 130 -7.86 9.27 -7.04
N ASP A 131 -7.86 10.58 -6.83
CA ASP A 131 -6.72 11.48 -7.09
C ASP A 131 -5.97 11.68 -5.77
N PRO A 132 -4.83 11.00 -5.55
CA PRO A 132 -4.20 10.93 -4.25
C PRO A 132 -3.68 12.27 -3.77
N LYS A 133 -3.92 12.55 -2.49
CA LYS A 133 -3.31 13.65 -1.75
C LYS A 133 -2.57 13.11 -0.55
N GLU A 134 -1.56 13.84 -0.11
CA GLU A 134 -0.81 13.54 1.10
C GLU A 134 -1.76 13.24 2.27
N ASP A 135 -1.46 12.15 2.97
CA ASP A 135 -2.20 11.64 4.13
C ASP A 135 -3.57 11.00 3.84
N ASP A 136 -4.01 10.93 2.59
CA ASP A 136 -5.25 10.23 2.25
C ASP A 136 -5.17 8.75 2.57
N VAL A 137 -6.31 8.18 2.99
CA VAL A 137 -6.46 6.74 3.23
C VAL A 137 -7.70 6.24 2.51
N VAL A 138 -7.54 5.21 1.68
CA VAL A 138 -8.65 4.60 0.94
C VAL A 138 -8.72 3.10 1.18
N ILE A 139 -9.92 2.56 1.22
CA ILE A 139 -10.22 1.12 1.29
C ILE A 139 -11.03 0.72 0.07
N PHE A 140 -10.69 -0.39 -0.53
CA PHE A 140 -11.42 -0.95 -1.68
C PHE A 140 -11.25 -2.46 -1.80
N SER A 141 -12.06 -3.05 -2.66
CA SER A 141 -11.95 -4.44 -3.09
C SER A 141 -12.14 -4.53 -4.61
N GLY A 142 -11.71 -5.63 -5.20
CA GLY A 142 -11.88 -5.90 -6.63
C GLY A 142 -10.67 -5.51 -7.49
N ILE A 143 -10.92 -5.45 -8.79
CA ILE A 143 -9.89 -5.14 -9.79
C ILE A 143 -9.53 -3.66 -9.69
N HIS A 144 -8.25 -3.38 -9.63
CA HIS A 144 -7.71 -2.03 -9.52
C HIS A 144 -6.43 -1.85 -10.32
N ASN A 145 -6.04 -0.59 -10.53
CA ASN A 145 -4.72 -0.17 -10.98
C ASN A 145 -4.39 1.21 -10.44
N ASN A 146 -3.12 1.47 -10.29
CA ASN A 146 -2.61 2.72 -9.74
C ASN A 146 -1.15 2.99 -10.16
#